data_c8f3f9ac088e755676a9db4da03d8c4f
#
_entry.id   c8f3f9ac088e755676a9db4da03d8c4f
#
_cell.length_a   1.000
_cell.length_b   1.000
_cell.length_c   1.000
_cell.angle_alpha   90.00
_cell.angle_beta   90.00
_cell.angle_gamma   90.00
#
_symmetry.space_group_name_H-M   'P 1'
#
loop_
_entity.id
_entity.type
_entity.pdbx_description
1 polymer ?
#
loop_
_entity_poly.entity_id
_entity_poly.type
_entity_poly.pdbx_seq_one_letter_code
_entity_poly.pdbx_strand_id
1 'polypeptide(L)'
;MTATGTSLARLDGSAKVRGTARYAYEHTVDNPAYLIGITSTIARGRVNHLDVTAAAAVDGVLLVLTHENAPRLADTSDGDLTVLQSAEVSYRGQPIGAVIAETPEIARHAASLVTIGYDEQAHDTTFRADHPDAYVPGEVNGGYPPTSL
;
A
#
# COMPACT_ATOMS: atom_id res chain seq x y z
N MET A 1 -26.69 0.91 -29.03
CA MET A 1 -26.32 -0.47 -29.44
C MET A 1 -25.99 -1.25 -28.18
N THR A 2 -26.66 -2.34 -27.92
CA THR A 2 -26.37 -3.20 -26.77
C THR A 2 -25.34 -4.25 -27.22
N ALA A 3 -24.22 -4.38 -26.51
CA ALA A 3 -23.19 -5.39 -26.77
C ALA A 3 -23.63 -6.82 -26.37
N THR A 4 -24.73 -6.92 -25.60
CA THR A 4 -25.26 -8.18 -25.11
C THR A 4 -25.78 -9.04 -26.26
N GLY A 5 -25.29 -10.28 -26.37
CA GLY A 5 -25.70 -11.24 -27.42
C GLY A 5 -24.96 -11.10 -28.76
N THR A 6 -24.04 -10.14 -28.88
CA THR A 6 -23.19 -9.98 -30.07
C THR A 6 -21.79 -10.56 -29.82
N SER A 7 -21.27 -11.33 -30.79
CA SER A 7 -19.87 -11.78 -30.76
C SER A 7 -18.96 -10.62 -31.12
N LEU A 8 -18.31 -10.07 -30.11
CA LEU A 8 -17.33 -9.00 -30.29
C LEU A 8 -15.91 -9.56 -30.24
N ALA A 9 -15.10 -9.19 -31.23
CA ALA A 9 -13.68 -9.50 -31.19
C ALA A 9 -13.00 -8.70 -30.08
N ARG A 10 -12.15 -9.36 -29.28
CA ARG A 10 -11.37 -8.71 -28.25
C ARG A 10 -10.33 -7.78 -28.88
N LEU A 11 -10.34 -6.49 -28.53
CA LEU A 11 -9.47 -5.48 -29.11
C LEU A 11 -7.97 -5.78 -28.94
N ASP A 12 -7.58 -6.31 -27.77
CA ASP A 12 -6.20 -6.67 -27.43
C ASP A 12 -5.84 -8.12 -27.77
N GLY A 13 -6.79 -8.91 -28.27
CA GLY A 13 -6.60 -10.33 -28.54
C GLY A 13 -5.46 -10.64 -29.50
N SER A 14 -5.39 -9.90 -30.62
CA SER A 14 -4.35 -10.06 -31.62
C SER A 14 -2.94 -9.73 -31.06
N ALA A 15 -2.82 -8.69 -30.26
CA ALA A 15 -1.55 -8.32 -29.63
C ALA A 15 -1.12 -9.39 -28.60
N LYS A 16 -2.07 -9.94 -27.81
CA LYS A 16 -1.77 -10.96 -26.80
C LYS A 16 -1.29 -12.27 -27.44
N VAL A 17 -1.95 -12.77 -28.48
CA VAL A 17 -1.53 -14.04 -29.11
C VAL A 17 -0.22 -13.92 -29.89
N ARG A 18 0.18 -12.73 -30.29
CA ARG A 18 1.47 -12.46 -30.94
C ARG A 18 2.58 -12.14 -29.95
N GLY A 19 2.30 -12.02 -28.64
CA GLY A 19 3.26 -11.58 -27.64
C GLY A 19 3.67 -10.11 -27.75
N THR A 20 2.86 -9.27 -28.42
CA THR A 20 3.13 -7.82 -28.60
C THR A 20 2.27 -6.93 -27.69
N ALA A 21 1.39 -7.52 -26.88
CA ALA A 21 0.67 -6.78 -25.85
C ALA A 21 1.65 -6.36 -24.75
N ARG A 22 1.75 -5.07 -24.51
CA ARG A 22 2.62 -4.53 -23.44
C ARG A 22 1.88 -4.43 -22.12
N TYR A 23 2.52 -4.89 -21.06
CA TYR A 23 2.12 -4.65 -19.68
C TYR A 23 2.75 -3.35 -19.16
N ALA A 24 2.24 -2.84 -18.03
CA ALA A 24 2.66 -1.55 -17.50
C ALA A 24 4.19 -1.42 -17.33
N TYR A 25 4.86 -2.48 -16.87
CA TYR A 25 6.32 -2.50 -16.69
C TYR A 25 7.13 -2.50 -18.00
N GLU A 26 6.52 -2.84 -19.13
CA GLU A 26 7.17 -2.87 -20.45
C GLU A 26 7.10 -1.53 -21.18
N HIS A 27 6.37 -0.54 -20.61
CA HIS A 27 6.40 0.82 -21.05
C HIS A 27 7.65 1.51 -20.48
N THR A 28 8.57 1.87 -21.35
CA THR A 28 9.80 2.55 -20.93
C THR A 28 9.50 3.96 -20.44
N VAL A 29 10.03 4.28 -19.26
CA VAL A 29 10.03 5.62 -18.68
C VAL A 29 11.50 6.00 -18.51
N ASP A 30 11.86 7.19 -18.99
CA ASP A 30 13.23 7.69 -18.85
C ASP A 30 13.50 8.05 -17.38
N ASN A 31 14.58 7.48 -16.83
CA ASN A 31 15.03 7.71 -15.46
C ASN A 31 13.92 7.55 -14.39
N PRO A 32 13.25 6.40 -14.31
CA PRO A 32 12.21 6.19 -13.29
C PRO A 32 12.83 6.19 -11.91
N ALA A 33 12.13 6.76 -10.93
CA ALA A 33 12.44 6.55 -9.53
C ALA A 33 11.74 5.27 -9.04
N TYR A 34 12.38 4.61 -8.05
CA TYR A 34 11.89 3.36 -7.48
C TYR A 34 11.48 3.56 -6.04
N LEU A 35 10.29 3.08 -5.69
CA LEU A 35 9.75 3.17 -4.34
C LEU A 35 9.77 1.79 -3.66
N ILE A 36 10.30 1.76 -2.44
CA ILE A 36 10.20 0.61 -1.53
C ILE A 36 9.44 1.05 -0.28
N GLY A 37 8.33 0.36 0.01
CA GLY A 37 7.54 0.61 1.21
C GLY A 37 8.22 0.09 2.47
N ILE A 38 8.10 0.87 3.54
CA ILE A 38 8.46 0.46 4.90
C ILE A 38 7.15 0.08 5.59
N THR A 39 7.08 -1.15 6.08
CA THR A 39 5.84 -1.69 6.66
C THR A 39 5.99 -1.97 8.15
N SER A 40 4.87 -1.88 8.88
CA SER A 40 4.81 -2.22 10.29
C SER A 40 5.13 -3.69 10.56
N THR A 41 5.86 -3.93 11.64
CA THR A 41 6.17 -5.27 12.15
C THR A 41 5.25 -5.69 13.30
N ILE A 42 4.42 -4.77 13.83
CA ILE A 42 3.45 -5.03 14.89
C ILE A 42 2.03 -5.10 14.34
N ALA A 43 1.12 -5.75 15.08
CA ALA A 43 -0.28 -5.89 14.69
C ALA A 43 -1.14 -4.69 15.08
N ARG A 44 -0.84 -4.02 16.19
CA ARG A 44 -1.57 -2.85 16.68
C ARG A 44 -0.68 -2.00 17.56
N GLY A 45 -0.78 -0.69 17.44
CA GLY A 45 -0.05 0.25 18.27
C GLY A 45 0.20 1.57 17.57
N ARG A 46 1.33 2.16 17.88
CA ARG A 46 1.75 3.45 17.32
C ARG A 46 3.26 3.44 17.05
N VAL A 47 3.68 4.05 15.97
CA VAL A 47 5.09 4.40 15.74
C VAL A 47 5.44 5.55 16.71
N ASN A 48 6.34 5.31 17.65
CA ASN A 48 6.81 6.32 18.60
C ASN A 48 8.17 6.89 18.23
N HIS A 49 8.90 6.20 17.36
CA HIS A 49 10.20 6.63 16.86
C HIS A 49 10.41 6.13 15.43
N LEU A 50 10.87 7.01 14.55
CA LEU A 50 11.22 6.68 13.19
C LEU A 50 12.49 7.43 12.79
N ASP A 51 13.64 6.77 12.86
CA ASP A 51 14.90 7.35 12.43
C ASP A 51 15.20 6.98 10.98
N VAL A 52 15.14 7.97 10.12
CA VAL A 52 15.42 7.87 8.68
C VAL A 52 16.79 8.44 8.28
N THR A 53 17.58 8.90 9.24
CA THR A 53 18.83 9.65 9.00
C THR A 53 19.82 8.83 8.16
N ALA A 54 20.04 7.58 8.55
CA ALA A 54 20.96 6.68 7.82
C ALA A 54 20.43 6.36 6.41
N ALA A 55 19.12 6.17 6.26
CA ALA A 55 18.49 5.90 4.97
C ALA A 55 18.59 7.12 4.03
N ALA A 56 18.32 8.32 4.53
CA ALA A 56 18.39 9.56 3.76
C ALA A 56 19.82 9.94 3.35
N ALA A 57 20.84 9.44 4.07
CA ALA A 57 22.25 9.69 3.75
C ALA A 57 22.81 8.75 2.68
N VAL A 58 22.07 7.74 2.22
CA VAL A 58 22.52 6.83 1.16
C VAL A 58 22.52 7.59 -0.17
N ASP A 59 23.64 7.55 -0.87
CA ASP A 59 23.78 8.17 -2.18
C ASP A 59 22.80 7.56 -3.19
N GLY A 60 22.09 8.42 -3.95
CA GLY A 60 21.03 8.01 -4.86
C GLY A 60 19.64 7.88 -4.22
N VAL A 61 19.47 8.11 -2.91
CA VAL A 61 18.15 8.29 -2.28
C VAL A 61 17.62 9.68 -2.60
N LEU A 62 16.42 9.72 -3.15
CA LEU A 62 15.74 10.96 -3.55
C LEU A 62 14.85 11.51 -2.44
N LEU A 63 14.15 10.61 -1.73
CA LEU A 63 13.22 11.00 -0.67
C LEU A 63 12.93 9.81 0.26
N VAL A 64 12.77 10.11 1.55
CA VAL A 64 12.17 9.18 2.52
C VAL A 64 10.86 9.79 3.00
N LEU A 65 9.76 9.12 2.71
CA LEU A 65 8.41 9.51 3.13
C LEU A 65 8.05 8.83 4.45
N THR A 66 7.44 9.60 5.35
CA THR A 66 6.89 9.16 6.64
C THR A 66 5.58 9.88 6.90
N HIS A 67 4.88 9.53 7.97
CA HIS A 67 3.68 10.27 8.40
C HIS A 67 3.97 11.74 8.80
N GLU A 68 5.22 12.11 9.01
CA GLU A 68 5.61 13.47 9.39
C GLU A 68 5.73 14.40 8.18
N ASN A 69 6.17 13.89 7.02
CA ASN A 69 6.44 14.67 5.82
C ASN A 69 5.59 14.31 4.60
N ALA A 70 4.72 13.30 4.72
CA ALA A 70 3.78 12.96 3.64
C ALA A 70 2.76 14.08 3.41
N PRO A 71 2.33 14.31 2.17
CA PRO A 71 1.23 15.22 1.87
C PRO A 71 -0.02 14.88 2.67
N ARG A 72 -0.70 15.91 3.19
CA ARG A 72 -1.93 15.72 3.95
C ARG A 72 -3.13 15.62 3.01
N LEU A 73 -3.94 14.59 3.21
CA LEU A 73 -5.21 14.43 2.51
C LEU A 73 -6.23 15.42 3.05
N ALA A 74 -7.05 16.00 2.16
CA ALA A 74 -8.14 16.90 2.54
C ALA A 74 -9.31 16.12 3.18
N ASP A 75 -9.49 14.86 2.80
CA ASP A 75 -10.50 13.96 3.33
C ASP A 75 -9.84 12.63 3.74
N THR A 76 -10.11 12.19 4.95
CA THR A 76 -9.63 10.94 5.55
C THR A 76 -10.78 10.03 5.98
N SER A 77 -11.98 10.23 5.45
CA SER A 77 -13.16 9.40 5.76
C SER A 77 -13.05 7.99 5.19
N ASP A 78 -12.33 7.83 4.07
CA ASP A 78 -12.01 6.52 3.50
C ASP A 78 -10.70 5.99 4.13
N GLY A 79 -10.84 5.05 5.06
CA GLY A 79 -9.71 4.44 5.77
C GLY A 79 -8.69 3.76 4.85
N ASP A 80 -9.12 3.23 3.71
CA ASP A 80 -8.26 2.53 2.75
C ASP A 80 -7.29 3.48 2.04
N LEU A 81 -7.65 4.77 1.95
CA LEU A 81 -6.83 5.79 1.31
C LEU A 81 -5.94 6.59 2.28
N THR A 82 -6.03 6.34 3.58
CA THR A 82 -5.32 7.14 4.61
C THR A 82 -3.87 6.71 4.85
N VAL A 83 -3.14 6.39 3.79
CA VAL A 83 -1.73 5.98 3.89
C VAL A 83 -0.86 7.14 4.38
N LEU A 84 0.00 6.89 5.37
CA LEU A 84 0.92 7.86 5.98
C LEU A 84 0.25 9.12 6.57
N GLN A 85 -1.02 9.05 6.97
CA GLN A 85 -1.72 10.20 7.55
C GLN A 85 -1.58 10.30 9.07
N SER A 86 -1.19 9.22 9.74
CA SER A 86 -0.93 9.18 11.18
C SER A 86 0.20 8.21 11.52
N ALA A 87 0.62 8.21 12.79
CA ALA A 87 1.57 7.24 13.35
C ALA A 87 0.89 5.95 13.82
N GLU A 88 -0.45 5.85 13.73
CA GLU A 88 -1.19 4.69 14.21
C GLU A 88 -0.96 3.46 13.34
N VAL A 89 -0.86 2.32 13.99
CA VAL A 89 -0.70 1.00 13.36
C VAL A 89 -1.90 0.15 13.70
N SER A 90 -2.66 -0.24 12.68
CA SER A 90 -3.89 -1.05 12.80
C SER A 90 -3.70 -2.51 12.39
N TYR A 91 -2.64 -2.83 11.64
CA TYR A 91 -2.33 -4.19 11.22
C TYR A 91 -0.85 -4.36 10.87
N ARG A 92 -0.36 -5.59 10.98
CA ARG A 92 0.99 -5.97 10.55
C ARG A 92 1.10 -5.86 9.03
N GLY A 93 2.15 -5.19 8.55
CA GLY A 93 2.33 -4.93 7.13
C GLY A 93 1.73 -3.60 6.66
N GLN A 94 1.11 -2.82 7.54
CA GLN A 94 0.63 -1.48 7.22
C GLN A 94 1.80 -0.60 6.74
N PRO A 95 1.65 0.12 5.61
CA PRO A 95 2.66 1.10 5.18
C PRO A 95 2.82 2.23 6.20
N ILE A 96 4.03 2.39 6.74
CA ILE A 96 4.38 3.43 7.72
C ILE A 96 5.45 4.39 7.20
N GLY A 97 6.01 4.10 6.04
CA GLY A 97 6.96 4.94 5.34
C GLY A 97 7.27 4.39 3.96
N ALA A 98 8.08 5.10 3.21
CA ALA A 98 8.60 4.66 1.92
C ALA A 98 9.94 5.32 1.61
N VAL A 99 10.84 4.60 0.95
CA VAL A 99 12.07 5.15 0.39
C VAL A 99 11.92 5.23 -1.13
N ILE A 100 12.27 6.37 -1.68
CA ILE A 100 12.30 6.63 -3.12
C ILE A 100 13.77 6.87 -3.51
N ALA A 101 14.27 6.13 -4.49
CA ALA A 101 15.65 6.20 -4.93
C ALA A 101 15.80 6.01 -6.45
N GLU A 102 16.98 6.28 -6.97
CA GLU A 102 17.32 6.17 -8.39
C GLU A 102 17.32 4.70 -8.88
N THR A 103 17.59 3.74 -8.00
CA THR A 103 17.54 2.31 -8.35
C THR A 103 16.79 1.50 -7.28
N PRO A 104 16.24 0.33 -7.66
CA PRO A 104 15.54 -0.52 -6.69
C PRO A 104 16.48 -1.10 -5.63
N GLU A 105 17.76 -1.28 -5.93
CA GLU A 105 18.79 -1.76 -4.99
C GLU A 105 19.08 -0.72 -3.93
N ILE A 106 19.27 0.55 -4.33
CA ILE A 106 19.48 1.67 -3.42
C ILE A 106 18.24 1.84 -2.52
N ALA A 107 17.03 1.83 -3.11
CA ALA A 107 15.81 1.98 -2.34
C ALA A 107 15.65 0.86 -1.29
N ARG A 108 15.95 -0.38 -1.66
CA ARG A 108 15.87 -1.55 -0.76
C ARG A 108 16.93 -1.48 0.35
N HIS A 109 18.17 -1.12 -0.01
CA HIS A 109 19.24 -0.95 0.96
C HIS A 109 18.88 0.17 1.96
N ALA A 110 18.51 1.34 1.48
CA ALA A 110 18.15 2.46 2.34
C ALA A 110 16.95 2.14 3.26
N ALA A 111 15.92 1.45 2.73
CA ALA A 111 14.79 1.02 3.55
C ALA A 111 15.20 0.08 4.71
N SER A 112 16.24 -0.74 4.53
CA SER A 112 16.77 -1.61 5.59
C SER A 112 17.54 -0.87 6.69
N LEU A 113 17.92 0.39 6.47
CA LEU A 113 18.62 1.24 7.44
C LEU A 113 17.69 2.04 8.33
N VAL A 114 16.38 2.06 8.04
CA VAL A 114 15.40 2.77 8.84
C VAL A 114 15.20 2.06 10.17
N THR A 115 15.33 2.80 11.27
CA THR A 115 15.08 2.28 12.63
C THR A 115 13.70 2.73 13.10
N ILE A 116 12.91 1.77 13.60
CA ILE A 116 11.51 2.00 13.99
C ILE A 116 11.31 1.52 15.43
N GLY A 117 10.76 2.40 16.26
CA GLY A 117 10.27 2.10 17.59
C GLY A 117 8.74 2.12 17.61
N TYR A 118 8.15 1.28 18.44
CA TYR A 118 6.70 1.15 18.57
C TYR A 118 6.26 1.18 20.04
N ASP A 119 5.10 1.80 20.28
CA ASP A 119 4.28 1.57 21.44
C ASP A 119 3.22 0.53 21.07
N GLU A 120 3.53 -0.74 21.36
CA GLU A 120 2.64 -1.85 21.00
C GLU A 120 1.44 -1.91 21.94
N GLN A 121 0.25 -2.16 21.37
CA GLN A 121 -1.01 -2.29 22.09
C GLN A 121 -1.52 -3.72 22.04
N ALA A 122 -2.33 -4.07 23.04
CA ALA A 122 -3.03 -5.35 23.07
C ALA A 122 -3.89 -5.53 21.82
N HIS A 123 -3.84 -6.71 21.23
CA HIS A 123 -4.55 -7.05 20.00
C HIS A 123 -5.04 -8.50 20.04
N ASP A 124 -6.09 -8.78 19.29
CA ASP A 124 -6.57 -10.14 19.01
C ASP A 124 -6.58 -10.33 17.48
N THR A 125 -5.75 -11.24 17.00
CA THR A 125 -5.63 -11.60 15.58
C THR A 125 -6.25 -12.96 15.27
N THR A 126 -6.91 -13.58 16.27
CA THR A 126 -7.55 -14.88 16.10
C THR A 126 -8.92 -14.71 15.46
N PHE A 127 -9.08 -15.20 14.23
CA PHE A 127 -10.40 -15.23 13.60
C PHE A 127 -11.28 -16.28 14.25
N ARG A 128 -12.48 -15.86 14.73
CA ARG A 128 -13.50 -16.74 15.28
C ARG A 128 -14.89 -16.14 15.07
N ALA A 129 -15.86 -17.01 14.75
CA ALA A 129 -17.23 -16.58 14.45
C ALA A 129 -17.99 -16.02 15.66
N ASP A 130 -17.58 -16.40 16.89
CA ASP A 130 -18.18 -15.98 18.16
C ASP A 130 -17.42 -14.82 18.82
N HIS A 131 -16.63 -14.07 18.06
CA HIS A 131 -15.90 -12.91 18.59
C HIS A 131 -16.90 -11.87 19.14
N PRO A 132 -16.71 -11.33 20.37
CA PRO A 132 -17.65 -10.39 20.98
C PRO A 132 -17.82 -9.09 20.16
N ASP A 133 -16.79 -8.69 19.42
CA ASP A 133 -16.81 -7.50 18.58
C ASP A 133 -17.20 -7.81 17.12
N ALA A 134 -17.67 -9.03 16.83
CA ALA A 134 -18.12 -9.37 15.49
C ALA A 134 -19.37 -8.56 15.14
N TYR A 135 -19.40 -7.97 13.94
CA TYR A 135 -20.54 -7.23 13.45
C TYR A 135 -20.80 -7.56 11.97
N VAL A 136 -22.04 -7.37 11.57
CA VAL A 136 -22.43 -7.44 10.16
C VAL A 136 -22.30 -6.02 9.60
N PRO A 137 -21.42 -5.79 8.62
CA PRO A 137 -21.27 -4.45 8.03
C PRO A 137 -22.56 -4.07 7.29
N GLY A 138 -22.97 -2.78 7.35
CA GLY A 138 -24.12 -2.27 6.63
C GLY A 138 -23.95 -2.34 5.11
N GLU A 139 -22.70 -2.18 4.66
CA GLU A 139 -22.31 -2.28 3.26
C GLU A 139 -21.00 -3.04 3.13
N VAL A 140 -20.81 -3.74 2.02
CA VAL A 140 -19.56 -4.40 1.63
C VAL A 140 -18.96 -3.66 0.43
N ASN A 141 -17.76 -4.06 0.00
CA ASN A 141 -17.03 -3.43 -1.11
C ASN A 141 -17.94 -3.05 -2.29
N GLY A 142 -17.90 -1.75 -2.66
CA GLY A 142 -18.71 -1.20 -3.74
C GLY A 142 -20.09 -0.70 -3.32
N GLY A 143 -20.35 -0.58 -2.00
CA GLY A 143 -21.63 -0.06 -1.49
C GLY A 143 -22.80 -1.04 -1.64
N TYR A 144 -22.53 -2.33 -1.77
CA TYR A 144 -23.57 -3.36 -1.84
C TYR A 144 -23.98 -3.82 -0.44
N PRO A 145 -25.29 -4.04 -0.19
CA PRO A 145 -25.73 -4.65 1.06
C PRO A 145 -25.16 -6.08 1.17
N PRO A 146 -24.79 -6.53 2.40
CA PRO A 146 -24.33 -7.89 2.60
C PRO A 146 -25.43 -8.87 2.20
N THR A 147 -25.08 -9.89 1.40
CA THR A 147 -25.98 -11.00 1.08
C THR A 147 -26.18 -11.86 2.32
N SER A 148 -27.43 -12.04 2.77
CA SER A 148 -27.76 -13.05 3.74
C SER A 148 -27.53 -14.44 3.12
N LEU A 149 -26.65 -15.22 3.71
CA LEU A 149 -26.56 -16.65 3.42
C LEU A 149 -27.70 -17.40 4.09
#